data_76192eca975b30dd018b27e611c15e9b
#
_entry.id   76192eca975b30dd018b27e611c15e9b
#
_cell.length_a   1.000
_cell.length_b   1.000
_cell.length_c   1.000
_cell.angle_alpha   90.00
_cell.angle_beta   90.00
_cell.angle_gamma   90.00
#
_symmetry.space_group_name_H-M   'P 1'
#
loop_
_entity.id
_entity.type
_entity.pdbx_description
1 polymer ?
#
loop_
_entity_poly.entity_id
_entity_poly.type
_entity_poly.pdbx_seq_one_letter_code
_entity_poly.pdbx_strand_id
1 'polypeptide(L)'
;MGLRRIGFNYTGLFEGMQGITAATTATKAKATVDTSILPSDSKCSRYVLHPSVIDQCFQLFTVASCRGIRRNISQVSVPTFIEEMVVCPCPMSQTLSVVAHVDNALERGSFTGNLVAQSAEGDERLTTTCISLKGLKTSALTSRSDRDADEEEMPLITQLEWMPHSDFADLGSRFR
;
A
#
# COMPACT_ATOMS: atom_id res chain seq x y z
N MET A 1 15.50 -4.23 -6.09
CA MET A 1 14.75 -3.49 -5.06
C MET A 1 14.94 -4.07 -3.67
N GLY A 2 14.93 -3.22 -2.62
CA GLY A 2 15.25 -3.64 -1.23
C GLY A 2 14.17 -4.42 -0.50
N LEU A 3 12.93 -4.34 -0.94
CA LEU A 3 11.76 -4.89 -0.25
C LEU A 3 11.74 -6.43 -0.22
N ARG A 4 12.34 -7.10 -1.20
CA ARG A 4 12.46 -8.58 -1.23
C ARG A 4 13.21 -9.16 -0.01
N ARG A 5 14.15 -8.40 0.57
CA ARG A 5 14.94 -8.87 1.72
C ARG A 5 14.15 -8.94 3.03
N ILE A 6 13.07 -8.18 3.13
CA ILE A 6 12.22 -8.10 4.32
C ILE A 6 10.90 -8.87 4.14
N GLY A 7 10.81 -9.73 3.12
CA GLY A 7 9.66 -10.61 2.91
C GLY A 7 8.61 -10.10 1.93
N PHE A 8 8.71 -8.86 1.42
CA PHE A 8 7.82 -8.41 0.34
C PHE A 8 8.34 -8.84 -1.03
N ASN A 9 7.66 -9.79 -1.63
CA ASN A 9 7.98 -10.25 -2.97
C ASN A 9 6.90 -9.78 -3.96
N TYR A 10 6.93 -8.49 -4.29
CA TYR A 10 6.03 -7.94 -5.29
C TYR A 10 6.35 -8.50 -6.67
N THR A 11 5.33 -8.86 -7.43
CA THR A 11 5.44 -9.41 -8.78
C THR A 11 4.30 -8.89 -9.66
N GLY A 12 4.48 -8.96 -10.98
CA GLY A 12 3.45 -8.59 -11.95
C GLY A 12 2.99 -7.14 -11.80
N LEU A 13 1.69 -6.93 -11.72
CA LEU A 13 1.08 -5.59 -11.66
C LEU A 13 1.47 -4.77 -10.41
N PHE A 14 2.04 -5.40 -9.39
CA PHE A 14 2.48 -4.73 -8.17
C PHE A 14 3.96 -4.25 -8.24
N GLU A 15 4.64 -4.42 -9.36
CA GLU A 15 6.05 -4.07 -9.57
C GLU A 15 6.27 -2.93 -10.58
N GLY A 16 5.23 -2.14 -10.87
CA GLY A 16 5.26 -1.11 -11.93
C GLY A 16 5.83 0.25 -11.54
N MET A 17 6.25 0.47 -10.29
CA MET A 17 6.76 1.77 -9.84
C MET A 17 8.14 2.06 -10.43
N GLN A 18 8.29 3.24 -11.06
CA GLN A 18 9.51 3.67 -11.75
C GLN A 18 10.02 5.02 -11.22
N GLY A 19 11.25 5.39 -11.57
CA GLY A 19 11.82 6.69 -11.26
C GLY A 19 11.85 7.03 -9.77
N ILE A 20 11.99 6.01 -8.90
CA ILE A 20 11.91 6.17 -7.44
C ILE A 20 13.07 7.03 -6.95
N THR A 21 12.75 8.15 -6.32
CA THR A 21 13.69 9.06 -5.66
C THR A 21 13.25 9.33 -4.24
N ALA A 22 14.20 9.56 -3.34
CA ALA A 22 13.92 9.91 -1.96
C ALA A 22 14.86 11.01 -1.47
N ALA A 23 14.34 11.89 -0.62
CA ALA A 23 15.15 12.88 0.04
C ALA A 23 15.98 12.21 1.16
N THR A 24 17.29 12.49 1.21
CA THR A 24 18.17 11.94 2.25
C THR A 24 18.04 12.70 3.58
N THR A 25 17.60 13.95 3.51
CA THR A 25 17.44 14.85 4.66
C THR A 25 16.00 14.93 5.18
N ALA A 26 15.04 14.39 4.44
CA ALA A 26 13.63 14.43 4.78
C ALA A 26 12.94 13.09 4.50
N THR A 27 11.86 12.82 5.18
CA THR A 27 11.03 11.61 5.04
C THR A 27 10.05 11.75 3.86
N LYS A 28 10.59 12.01 2.67
CA LYS A 28 9.84 12.26 1.45
C LYS A 28 10.38 11.42 0.30
N ALA A 29 9.48 10.85 -0.50
CA ALA A 29 9.83 10.12 -1.70
C ALA A 29 8.89 10.47 -2.85
N LYS A 30 9.40 10.31 -4.07
CA LYS A 30 8.66 10.48 -5.31
C LYS A 30 8.91 9.29 -6.23
N ALA A 31 7.89 8.91 -6.97
CA ALA A 31 7.98 7.88 -8.02
C ALA A 31 6.94 8.15 -9.10
N THR A 32 7.02 7.38 -10.17
CA THR A 32 5.99 7.30 -11.20
C THR A 32 5.38 5.90 -11.22
N VAL A 33 4.07 5.82 -11.45
CA VAL A 33 3.32 4.58 -11.62
C VAL A 33 2.65 4.61 -12.98
N ASP A 34 2.95 3.62 -13.81
CA ASP A 34 2.35 3.47 -15.13
C ASP A 34 1.05 2.69 -15.02
N THR A 35 -0.06 3.32 -15.40
CA THR A 35 -1.39 2.69 -15.38
C THR A 35 -1.73 2.00 -16.72
N SER A 36 -0.94 2.20 -17.78
CA SER A 36 -1.18 1.63 -19.11
C SER A 36 -0.97 0.11 -19.16
N ILE A 37 -0.19 -0.42 -18.20
CA ILE A 37 0.11 -1.86 -18.08
C ILE A 37 -1.06 -2.68 -17.49
N LEU A 38 -2.14 -2.02 -17.09
CA LEU A 38 -3.29 -2.71 -16.52
C LEU A 38 -4.04 -3.49 -17.61
N PRO A 39 -4.48 -4.73 -17.32
CA PRO A 39 -5.25 -5.50 -18.27
C PRO A 39 -6.54 -4.78 -18.66
N SER A 40 -6.74 -4.57 -19.94
CA SER A 40 -7.99 -4.02 -20.49
C SER A 40 -9.07 -5.08 -20.67
N ASP A 41 -8.89 -6.25 -20.06
CA ASP A 41 -9.77 -7.40 -20.23
C ASP A 41 -11.19 -7.08 -19.77
N SER A 42 -12.18 -7.36 -20.61
CA SER A 42 -13.61 -7.14 -20.34
C SER A 42 -14.15 -7.95 -19.14
N LYS A 43 -13.35 -8.88 -18.62
CA LYS A 43 -13.65 -9.69 -17.43
C LYS A 43 -13.21 -9.05 -16.12
N CYS A 44 -12.39 -8.00 -16.17
CA CYS A 44 -11.98 -7.29 -14.97
C CYS A 44 -13.08 -6.33 -14.53
N SER A 45 -13.34 -6.27 -13.23
CA SER A 45 -14.24 -5.28 -12.64
C SER A 45 -13.80 -3.85 -13.01
N ARG A 46 -14.75 -2.97 -13.28
CA ARG A 46 -14.46 -1.56 -13.54
C ARG A 46 -14.12 -0.88 -12.22
N TYR A 47 -12.85 -0.74 -11.94
CA TYR A 47 -12.38 0.05 -10.81
C TYR A 47 -12.29 1.53 -11.18
N VAL A 48 -12.52 2.43 -10.24
CA VAL A 48 -12.18 3.86 -10.36
C VAL A 48 -10.67 4.01 -10.55
N LEU A 49 -9.91 3.22 -9.79
CA LEU A 49 -8.48 3.05 -9.92
C LEU A 49 -8.14 1.60 -9.54
N HIS A 50 -7.28 0.95 -10.31
CA HIS A 50 -6.95 -0.46 -10.06
C HIS A 50 -6.23 -0.63 -8.72
N PRO A 51 -6.56 -1.64 -7.90
CA PRO A 51 -5.95 -1.85 -6.58
C PRO A 51 -4.44 -1.96 -6.59
N SER A 52 -3.83 -2.52 -7.66
CA SER A 52 -2.37 -2.60 -7.78
C SER A 52 -1.70 -1.23 -7.88
N VAL A 53 -2.38 -0.22 -8.45
CA VAL A 53 -1.86 1.17 -8.49
C VAL A 53 -1.87 1.78 -7.09
N ILE A 54 -2.94 1.54 -6.34
CA ILE A 54 -3.08 2.02 -4.96
C ILE A 54 -1.98 1.38 -4.09
N ASP A 55 -1.77 0.07 -4.22
CA ASP A 55 -0.73 -0.63 -3.47
C ASP A 55 0.67 -0.12 -3.81
N GLN A 56 0.98 0.13 -5.09
CA GLN A 56 2.25 0.73 -5.49
C GLN A 56 2.45 2.11 -4.84
N CYS A 57 1.37 2.90 -4.72
CA CYS A 57 1.43 4.16 -3.99
C CYS A 57 1.78 3.93 -2.51
N PHE A 58 1.22 2.90 -1.86
CA PHE A 58 1.56 2.57 -0.47
C PHE A 58 3.01 2.10 -0.30
N GLN A 59 3.55 1.36 -1.26
CA GLN A 59 4.96 0.95 -1.24
C GLN A 59 5.92 2.16 -1.13
N LEU A 60 5.53 3.33 -1.69
CA LEU A 60 6.35 4.53 -1.65
C LEU A 60 6.53 5.08 -0.22
N PHE A 61 5.58 4.82 0.69
CA PHE A 61 5.74 5.20 2.10
C PHE A 61 6.93 4.53 2.75
N THR A 62 7.17 3.25 2.44
CA THR A 62 8.36 2.53 2.95
C THR A 62 9.65 3.18 2.46
N VAL A 63 9.67 3.66 1.21
CA VAL A 63 10.83 4.38 0.67
C VAL A 63 11.02 5.73 1.37
N ALA A 64 9.92 6.45 1.61
CA ALA A 64 9.95 7.74 2.31
C ALA A 64 10.41 7.59 3.76
N SER A 65 9.88 6.61 4.50
CA SER A 65 10.21 6.38 5.91
C SER A 65 11.70 6.05 6.12
N CYS A 66 12.29 5.27 5.22
CA CYS A 66 13.71 4.92 5.28
C CYS A 66 14.63 5.95 4.59
N ARG A 67 14.07 7.06 4.06
CA ARG A 67 14.81 8.10 3.30
C ARG A 67 15.58 7.53 2.11
N GLY A 68 15.04 6.52 1.45
CA GLY A 68 15.71 5.79 0.37
C GLY A 68 16.92 4.96 0.80
N ILE A 69 17.27 4.93 2.08
CA ILE A 69 18.43 4.23 2.61
C ILE A 69 18.01 2.82 3.02
N ARG A 70 18.41 1.84 2.24
CA ARG A 70 18.00 0.44 2.38
C ARG A 70 18.30 -0.19 3.75
N ARG A 71 19.40 0.18 4.38
CA ARG A 71 19.78 -0.31 5.73
C ARG A 71 18.86 0.17 6.82
N ASN A 72 18.08 1.23 6.58
CA ASN A 72 17.12 1.76 7.55
C ASN A 72 15.80 0.99 7.55
N ILE A 73 15.60 0.07 6.61
CA ILE A 73 14.44 -0.81 6.59
C ILE A 73 14.73 -1.97 7.57
N SER A 74 14.16 -1.89 8.76
CA SER A 74 14.36 -2.89 9.82
C SER A 74 13.22 -3.91 9.90
N GLN A 75 12.01 -3.51 9.56
CA GLN A 75 10.80 -4.32 9.72
C GLN A 75 9.82 -4.09 8.57
N VAL A 76 8.95 -5.07 8.37
CA VAL A 76 7.81 -4.95 7.47
C VAL A 76 6.74 -4.12 8.17
N SER A 77 6.24 -3.10 7.48
CA SER A 77 5.15 -2.26 7.98
C SER A 77 3.92 -2.45 7.09
N VAL A 78 2.77 -2.57 7.70
CA VAL A 78 1.49 -2.70 6.99
C VAL A 78 0.57 -1.53 7.35
N PRO A 79 -0.24 -1.05 6.40
CA PRO A 79 -1.29 -0.08 6.68
C PRO A 79 -2.29 -0.65 7.67
N THR A 80 -2.60 0.11 8.72
CA THR A 80 -3.58 -0.29 9.75
C THR A 80 -4.72 0.71 9.90
N PHE A 81 -4.53 1.94 9.43
CA PHE A 81 -5.55 2.98 9.51
C PHE A 81 -5.32 4.04 8.43
N ILE A 82 -6.38 4.59 7.90
CA ILE A 82 -6.40 5.73 6.98
C ILE A 82 -7.45 6.71 7.50
N GLU A 83 -7.04 7.97 7.73
CA GLU A 83 -7.95 9.02 8.17
C GLU A 83 -8.88 9.46 7.04
N GLU A 84 -8.30 9.77 5.88
CA GLU A 84 -9.03 10.20 4.68
C GLU A 84 -8.35 9.66 3.43
N MET A 85 -9.14 9.12 2.53
CA MET A 85 -8.67 8.72 1.20
C MET A 85 -9.68 9.14 0.15
N VAL A 86 -9.26 9.97 -0.79
CA VAL A 86 -10.04 10.36 -1.96
C VAL A 86 -9.42 9.75 -3.19
N VAL A 87 -10.20 9.00 -3.95
CA VAL A 87 -9.81 8.41 -5.23
C VAL A 87 -10.71 8.96 -6.32
N CYS A 88 -10.11 9.64 -7.28
CA CYS A 88 -10.80 10.20 -8.44
C CYS A 88 -10.54 9.34 -9.69
N PRO A 89 -11.48 9.29 -10.63
CA PRO A 89 -11.25 8.63 -11.90
C PRO A 89 -10.01 9.20 -12.60
N CYS A 90 -9.12 8.32 -13.01
CA CYS A 90 -7.92 8.65 -13.75
C CYS A 90 -8.00 7.97 -15.13
N PRO A 91 -7.64 8.65 -16.22
CA PRO A 91 -7.56 8.01 -17.52
C PRO A 91 -6.59 6.81 -17.48
N MET A 92 -7.05 5.66 -18.00
CA MET A 92 -6.36 4.36 -17.89
C MET A 92 -5.02 4.27 -18.63
N SER A 93 -4.64 5.31 -19.37
CA SER A 93 -3.41 5.33 -20.18
C SER A 93 -2.38 6.34 -19.70
N GLN A 94 -2.41 6.70 -18.43
CA GLN A 94 -1.57 7.78 -17.91
C GLN A 94 -0.54 7.28 -16.91
N THR A 95 0.57 7.98 -16.87
CA THR A 95 1.57 7.85 -15.82
C THR A 95 1.23 8.78 -14.67
N LEU A 96 1.15 8.22 -13.46
CA LEU A 96 0.91 8.98 -12.25
C LEU A 96 2.23 9.40 -11.60
N SER A 97 2.37 10.68 -11.30
CA SER A 97 3.41 11.19 -10.41
C SER A 97 2.94 11.05 -8.96
N VAL A 98 3.64 10.25 -8.18
CA VAL A 98 3.28 9.94 -6.80
C VAL A 98 4.30 10.56 -5.86
N VAL A 99 3.82 11.27 -4.85
CA VAL A 99 4.65 11.85 -3.78
C VAL A 99 4.12 11.36 -2.44
N ALA A 100 4.98 10.74 -1.65
CA ALA A 100 4.70 10.33 -0.28
C ALA A 100 5.54 11.15 0.70
N HIS A 101 4.93 11.52 1.81
CA HIS A 101 5.56 12.20 2.94
C HIS A 101 5.20 11.47 4.23
N VAL A 102 6.21 11.17 5.04
CA VAL A 102 6.04 10.59 6.39
C VAL A 102 6.23 11.69 7.41
N ASP A 103 5.20 11.93 8.23
CA ASP A 103 5.19 13.02 9.21
C ASP A 103 5.92 12.62 10.48
N ASN A 104 5.60 11.44 11.02
CA ASN A 104 6.16 10.94 12.27
C ASN A 104 6.55 9.46 12.14
N ALA A 105 7.76 9.13 12.54
CA ALA A 105 8.15 7.77 12.86
C ALA A 105 7.82 7.57 14.37
N LEU A 106 6.74 6.84 14.66
CA LEU A 106 6.23 6.67 16.02
C LEU A 106 7.10 5.70 16.82
N GLU A 107 7.34 4.54 16.25
CA GLU A 107 8.18 3.48 16.80
C GLU A 107 8.86 2.74 15.65
N ARG A 108 9.72 1.78 15.95
CA ARG A 108 10.38 0.97 14.92
C ARG A 108 9.34 0.35 13.99
N GLY A 109 9.36 0.77 12.72
CA GLY A 109 8.46 0.26 11.68
C GLY A 109 7.03 0.82 11.70
N SER A 110 6.67 1.69 12.65
CA SER A 110 5.40 2.40 12.65
C SER A 110 5.60 3.86 12.25
N PHE A 111 4.75 4.38 11.39
CA PHE A 111 4.78 5.78 10.95
C PHE A 111 3.39 6.27 10.54
N THR A 112 3.25 7.59 10.49
CA THR A 112 2.11 8.27 9.89
C THR A 112 2.55 9.06 8.67
N GLY A 113 1.68 9.25 7.70
CA GLY A 113 2.05 10.02 6.52
C GLY A 113 0.91 10.30 5.57
N ASN A 114 1.23 11.08 4.56
CA ASN A 114 0.31 11.59 3.55
C ASN A 114 0.86 11.27 2.15
N LEU A 115 -0.04 11.14 1.18
CA LEU A 115 0.32 10.82 -0.19
C LEU A 115 -0.58 11.57 -1.17
N VAL A 116 0.01 11.99 -2.28
CA VAL A 116 -0.72 12.52 -3.43
C VAL A 116 -0.21 11.84 -4.69
N ALA A 117 -1.13 11.36 -5.52
CA ALA A 117 -0.84 10.88 -6.86
C ALA A 117 -1.59 11.73 -7.88
N GLN A 118 -0.87 12.24 -8.85
CA GLN A 118 -1.38 13.16 -9.86
C GLN A 118 -1.08 12.63 -11.27
N SER A 119 -1.95 12.93 -12.20
CA SER A 119 -1.69 12.70 -13.63
C SER A 119 -0.41 13.45 -14.05
N ALA A 120 0.49 12.76 -14.75
CA ALA A 120 1.76 13.32 -15.24
C ALA A 120 1.67 13.81 -16.69
N GLU A 121 0.53 13.68 -17.34
CA GLU A 121 0.33 14.14 -18.72
C GLU A 121 -0.03 15.62 -18.79
N GLY A 122 0.65 16.32 -19.68
CA GLY A 122 0.33 17.68 -20.07
C GLY A 122 1.17 18.76 -19.41
N ASP A 123 0.79 19.99 -19.69
CA ASP A 123 1.36 21.20 -19.11
C ASP A 123 1.26 21.10 -17.57
N GLU A 124 2.33 21.39 -16.85
CA GLU A 124 2.39 21.36 -15.37
C GLU A 124 1.26 22.15 -14.68
N ARG A 125 0.52 22.93 -15.45
CA ARG A 125 -0.64 23.74 -14.99
C ARG A 125 -1.95 22.98 -14.90
N LEU A 126 -2.05 21.76 -15.45
CA LEU A 126 -3.28 20.97 -15.54
C LEU A 126 -3.13 19.57 -14.95
N THR A 127 -2.51 19.45 -13.79
CA THR A 127 -2.40 18.17 -13.10
C THR A 127 -3.72 17.81 -12.42
N THR A 128 -4.26 16.62 -12.72
CA THR A 128 -5.44 16.07 -12.04
C THR A 128 -5.01 15.18 -10.90
N THR A 129 -5.51 15.44 -9.70
CA THR A 129 -5.27 14.57 -8.55
C THR A 129 -6.13 13.32 -8.67
N CYS A 130 -5.49 12.16 -8.77
CA CYS A 130 -6.14 10.86 -8.85
C CYS A 130 -6.26 10.18 -7.47
N ILE A 131 -5.29 10.40 -6.59
CA ILE A 131 -5.32 9.94 -5.20
C ILE A 131 -4.88 11.07 -4.29
N SER A 132 -5.65 11.32 -3.25
CA SER A 132 -5.23 12.10 -2.09
C SER A 132 -5.46 11.25 -0.84
N LEU A 133 -4.40 11.03 -0.05
CA LEU A 133 -4.45 10.23 1.16
C LEU A 133 -3.82 11.01 2.31
N LYS A 134 -4.55 11.11 3.41
CA LYS A 134 -4.11 11.74 4.65
C LYS A 134 -4.16 10.76 5.82
N GLY A 135 -3.23 10.91 6.72
CA GLY A 135 -3.20 10.21 7.98
C GLY A 135 -3.15 8.69 7.84
N LEU A 136 -2.40 8.17 6.84
CA LEU A 136 -2.06 6.75 6.81
C LEU A 136 -1.26 6.42 8.07
N LYS A 137 -1.71 5.43 8.85
CA LYS A 137 -0.93 4.83 9.94
C LYS A 137 -0.50 3.44 9.53
N THR A 138 0.74 3.12 9.84
CA THR A 138 1.28 1.78 9.65
C THR A 138 1.68 1.18 10.98
N SER A 139 1.66 -0.14 11.07
CA SER A 139 2.22 -0.89 12.20
C SER A 139 3.25 -1.89 11.70
N ALA A 140 4.32 -2.06 12.47
CA ALA A 140 5.33 -3.05 12.20
C ALA A 140 4.75 -4.47 12.40
N LEU A 141 5.04 -5.36 11.47
CA LEU A 141 4.85 -6.78 11.68
C LEU A 141 6.06 -7.30 12.47
N THR A 142 5.86 -7.51 13.77
CA THR A 142 6.85 -8.23 14.58
C THR A 142 6.75 -9.72 14.24
N SER A 143 7.84 -10.30 13.76
CA SER A 143 7.95 -11.76 13.73
C SER A 143 7.93 -12.28 15.18
N ARG A 144 7.22 -13.38 15.40
CA ARG A 144 7.06 -14.02 16.73
C ARG A 144 8.37 -14.39 17.44
N SER A 145 9.52 -14.25 16.80
CA SER A 145 10.84 -14.58 17.34
C SER A 145 11.34 -13.65 18.45
N ASP A 146 10.69 -12.51 18.68
CA ASP A 146 11.13 -11.54 19.70
C ASP A 146 10.19 -11.49 20.92
N ARG A 147 9.22 -12.39 21.01
CA ARG A 147 8.42 -12.58 22.23
C ARG A 147 9.10 -13.66 23.07
N ASP A 148 9.33 -13.32 24.32
CA ASP A 148 9.99 -14.10 25.35
C ASP A 148 9.67 -15.60 25.29
N ALA A 149 10.73 -16.40 25.37
CA ALA A 149 10.72 -17.87 25.27
C ALA A 149 10.09 -18.58 26.49
N ASP A 150 9.35 -17.87 27.34
CA ASP A 150 8.85 -18.39 28.62
C ASP A 150 7.31 -18.55 28.70
N GLU A 151 6.56 -18.22 27.67
CA GLU A 151 5.16 -18.64 27.63
C GLU A 151 5.05 -19.96 26.87
N GLU A 152 4.78 -21.05 27.57
CA GLU A 152 4.38 -22.32 26.99
C GLU A 152 3.25 -22.07 25.97
N GLU A 153 3.60 -22.07 24.69
CA GLU A 153 2.63 -21.96 23.60
C GLU A 153 1.69 -23.16 23.67
N MET A 154 0.53 -22.98 24.29
CA MET A 154 -0.56 -23.91 24.04
C MET A 154 -0.89 -23.85 22.53
N PRO A 155 -0.80 -24.97 21.82
CA PRO A 155 -1.13 -24.99 20.40
C PRO A 155 -2.58 -24.54 20.23
N LEU A 156 -2.76 -23.39 19.61
CA LEU A 156 -4.08 -22.89 19.27
C LEU A 156 -4.62 -23.77 18.13
N ILE A 157 -5.41 -24.76 18.46
CA ILE A 157 -6.10 -25.60 17.47
C ILE A 157 -7.31 -24.77 16.99
N THR A 158 -7.10 -23.98 15.97
CA THR A 158 -8.17 -23.23 15.32
C THR A 158 -8.21 -23.58 13.83
N GLN A 159 -9.40 -23.74 13.33
CA GLN A 159 -9.66 -23.89 11.90
C GLN A 159 -10.28 -22.57 11.40
N LEU A 160 -9.70 -21.99 10.36
CA LEU A 160 -10.30 -20.85 9.68
C LEU A 160 -11.45 -21.34 8.80
N GLU A 161 -12.67 -20.96 9.14
CA GLU A 161 -13.85 -21.23 8.33
C GLU A 161 -14.38 -19.93 7.73
N TRP A 162 -14.45 -19.91 6.40
CA TRP A 162 -15.00 -18.77 5.67
C TRP A 162 -16.52 -18.94 5.56
N MET A 163 -17.26 -18.05 6.21
CA MET A 163 -18.69 -17.96 6.07
C MET A 163 -19.06 -16.73 5.23
N PRO A 164 -20.04 -16.84 4.31
CA PRO A 164 -20.56 -15.66 3.64
C PRO A 164 -21.04 -14.61 4.64
N HIS A 165 -20.75 -13.35 4.39
CA HIS A 165 -21.33 -12.26 5.19
C HIS A 165 -22.84 -12.32 5.11
N SER A 166 -23.53 -11.89 6.16
CA SER A 166 -25.02 -11.94 6.27
C SER A 166 -25.73 -11.35 5.06
N ASP A 167 -25.16 -10.32 4.44
CA ASP A 167 -25.74 -9.66 3.27
C ASP A 167 -25.66 -10.49 1.98
N PHE A 168 -24.80 -11.53 1.96
CA PHE A 168 -24.61 -12.46 0.85
C PHE A 168 -25.08 -13.89 1.18
N ALA A 169 -25.59 -14.10 2.39
CA ALA A 169 -26.12 -15.39 2.78
C ALA A 169 -27.53 -15.58 2.17
N ASP A 170 -27.68 -16.61 1.37
CA ASP A 170 -29.03 -17.03 0.93
C ASP A 170 -29.81 -17.53 2.13
N LEU A 171 -30.71 -16.68 2.65
CA LEU A 171 -31.56 -16.99 3.80
C LEU A 171 -32.53 -18.16 3.55
N GLY A 172 -32.73 -18.55 2.26
CA GLY A 172 -33.59 -19.66 1.90
C GLY A 172 -33.07 -21.05 2.28
N SER A 173 -31.76 -21.20 2.51
CA SER A 173 -31.12 -22.50 2.81
C SER A 173 -31.05 -22.84 4.30
N ARG A 174 -31.35 -21.87 5.19
CA ARG A 174 -31.25 -22.07 6.65
C ARG A 174 -32.53 -22.54 7.34
N PHE A 175 -33.64 -22.64 6.63
CA PHE A 175 -34.94 -23.03 7.19
C PHE A 175 -35.52 -24.30 6.54
N ARG A 176 -34.68 -25.26 6.23
CA ARG A 176 -35.12 -26.61 5.88
C ARG A 176 -34.59 -27.62 6.88
#